data_0ee1efe052475ef4cc7229f1f80c62b6
#
_entry.id   0ee1efe052475ef4cc7229f1f80c62b6
#
_cell.length_a   1.000
_cell.length_b   1.000
_cell.length_c   1.000
_cell.angle_alpha   90.00
_cell.angle_beta   90.00
_cell.angle_gamma   90.00
#
_symmetry.space_group_name_H-M   'P 1'
#
loop_
_entity.id
_entity.type
_entity.pdbx_description
1 polymer ?
#
loop_
_entity_poly.entity_id
_entity_poly.type
_entity_poly.pdbx_seq_one_letter_code
_entity_poly.pdbx_strand_id
1 'polypeptide(L)'
;MLLRNKLAVLFVVAALLVAVAAAGATATPNHAMSTLAPVGGSGVHGTVHLVQLPQGGTQIFVLARGLMPGKRYVSLYYDNDHCALEPYSAEDVIGGTYTANPSGIGFTSGVADDDLDEIPSVSVRKAGSFQLQACAPV
;
A
#
# COMPACT_ATOMS: atom_id res chain seq x y z
N MET A 1 -48.91 62.96 -38.80
CA MET A 1 -48.39 62.70 -37.46
C MET A 1 -47.93 61.27 -37.46
N LEU A 2 -46.65 61.08 -37.44
CA LEU A 2 -46.01 59.72 -37.46
C LEU A 2 -45.74 59.24 -36.06
N LEU A 3 -46.57 58.23 -35.60
CA LEU A 3 -46.25 57.48 -34.40
C LEU A 3 -45.09 56.51 -34.70
N ARG A 4 -43.95 56.85 -34.18
CA ARG A 4 -42.80 55.89 -34.19
C ARG A 4 -42.90 54.98 -32.98
N ASN A 5 -43.37 53.77 -33.21
CA ASN A 5 -43.26 52.70 -32.24
C ASN A 5 -41.81 52.28 -32.11
N LYS A 6 -41.24 52.63 -31.00
CA LYS A 6 -39.91 52.06 -30.61
C LYS A 6 -40.20 50.71 -30.00
N LEU A 7 -39.98 49.63 -30.76
CA LEU A 7 -39.86 48.31 -30.24
C LEU A 7 -38.56 48.24 -29.46
N ALA A 8 -38.66 48.19 -28.15
CA ALA A 8 -37.53 47.85 -27.32
C ALA A 8 -37.37 46.30 -27.37
N VAL A 9 -36.36 45.88 -28.10
CA VAL A 9 -35.94 44.44 -28.07
C VAL A 9 -35.15 44.24 -26.82
N LEU A 10 -35.77 43.61 -25.83
CA LEU A 10 -35.06 43.11 -24.65
C LEU A 10 -34.28 41.84 -25.07
N PHE A 11 -32.99 41.96 -25.20
CA PHE A 11 -32.11 40.81 -25.28
C PHE A 11 -31.94 40.26 -23.86
N VAL A 12 -32.64 39.19 -23.54
CA VAL A 12 -32.36 38.38 -22.36
C VAL A 12 -31.18 37.49 -22.70
N VAL A 13 -30.00 37.90 -22.30
CA VAL A 13 -28.80 37.06 -22.34
C VAL A 13 -28.92 36.10 -21.16
N ALA A 14 -29.45 34.92 -21.40
CA ALA A 14 -29.38 33.82 -20.44
C ALA A 14 -27.92 33.31 -20.44
N ALA A 15 -27.14 33.79 -19.49
CA ALA A 15 -25.81 33.21 -19.20
C ALA A 15 -26.04 31.83 -18.59
N LEU A 16 -25.92 30.77 -19.41
CA LEU A 16 -25.81 29.40 -18.93
C LEU A 16 -24.43 29.26 -18.26
N LEU A 17 -24.38 29.39 -16.95
CA LEU A 17 -23.25 28.95 -16.12
C LEU A 17 -23.24 27.42 -16.13
N VAL A 18 -22.53 26.83 -17.07
CA VAL A 18 -22.16 25.43 -17.00
C VAL A 18 -21.13 25.30 -15.90
N ALA A 19 -21.58 24.95 -14.69
CA ALA A 19 -20.70 24.50 -13.62
C ALA A 19 -20.13 23.14 -14.05
N VAL A 20 -18.94 23.15 -14.65
CA VAL A 20 -18.14 21.96 -14.83
C VAL A 20 -17.68 21.56 -13.42
N ALA A 21 -18.43 20.67 -12.78
CA ALA A 21 -17.94 19.97 -11.62
C ALA A 21 -16.75 19.11 -12.13
N ALA A 22 -15.56 19.62 -11.97
CA ALA A 22 -14.36 18.81 -12.09
C ALA A 22 -14.44 17.78 -10.95
N ALA A 23 -14.99 16.59 -11.26
CA ALA A 23 -14.81 15.43 -10.41
C ALA A 23 -13.28 15.19 -10.38
N GLY A 24 -12.64 15.68 -9.32
CA GLY A 24 -11.23 15.40 -9.08
C GLY A 24 -11.10 13.90 -8.94
N ALA A 25 -10.62 13.22 -9.98
CA ALA A 25 -10.19 11.83 -9.86
C ALA A 25 -9.06 11.85 -8.84
N THR A 26 -9.32 11.34 -7.62
CA THR A 26 -8.27 11.08 -6.64
C THR A 26 -7.38 10.02 -7.25
N ALA A 27 -6.14 10.40 -7.60
CA ALA A 27 -5.16 9.44 -8.10
C ALA A 27 -4.97 8.36 -7.03
N THR A 28 -5.09 7.07 -7.41
CA THR A 28 -4.77 5.95 -6.53
C THR A 28 -3.31 6.11 -6.09
N PRO A 29 -3.00 6.02 -4.78
CA PRO A 29 -1.61 6.08 -4.33
C PRO A 29 -0.78 5.03 -5.05
N ASN A 30 0.40 5.40 -5.53
CA ASN A 30 1.32 4.48 -6.18
C ASN A 30 2.37 3.92 -5.23
N HIS A 31 2.34 4.32 -3.96
CA HIS A 31 3.20 3.82 -2.91
C HIS A 31 2.51 3.90 -1.55
N ALA A 32 2.93 3.04 -0.65
CA ALA A 32 2.53 3.06 0.75
C ALA A 32 3.74 2.76 1.64
N MET A 33 3.74 3.30 2.85
CA MET A 33 4.67 2.95 3.92
C MET A 33 3.87 2.54 5.14
N SER A 34 4.32 1.49 5.81
CA SER A 34 3.71 1.03 7.06
C SER A 34 4.77 0.61 8.07
N THR A 35 4.40 0.67 9.33
CA THR A 35 5.27 0.29 10.44
C THR A 35 5.00 -1.15 10.83
N LEU A 36 6.08 -1.94 10.94
CA LEU A 36 6.05 -3.26 11.56
C LEU A 36 5.92 -3.10 13.07
N ALA A 37 4.79 -3.53 13.61
CA ALA A 37 4.55 -3.56 15.05
C ALA A 37 4.88 -4.94 15.63
N PRO A 38 5.60 -5.00 16.77
CA PRO A 38 5.93 -6.26 17.43
C PRO A 38 4.69 -7.07 17.80
N VAL A 39 4.79 -8.39 17.67
CA VAL A 39 3.75 -9.35 18.08
C VAL A 39 4.33 -10.28 19.13
N GLY A 40 3.54 -10.56 20.17
CA GLY A 40 3.88 -11.55 21.19
C GLY A 40 5.18 -11.26 21.97
N GLY A 41 5.51 -9.98 22.17
CA GLY A 41 6.73 -9.61 22.91
C GLY A 41 8.03 -9.88 22.15
N SER A 42 7.97 -10.07 20.83
CA SER A 42 9.13 -10.37 19.99
C SER A 42 10.19 -9.26 19.97
N GLY A 43 9.77 -8.00 20.18
CA GLY A 43 10.63 -6.82 19.99
C GLY A 43 10.98 -6.51 18.53
N VAL A 44 10.47 -7.28 17.58
CA VAL A 44 10.72 -7.07 16.15
C VAL A 44 9.87 -5.90 15.66
N HIS A 45 10.51 -4.94 15.03
CA HIS A 45 9.91 -3.72 14.51
C HIS A 45 10.60 -3.30 13.21
N GLY A 46 10.10 -2.29 12.55
CA GLY A 46 10.71 -1.79 11.32
C GLY A 46 9.70 -1.14 10.40
N THR A 47 9.99 -1.18 9.12
CA THR A 47 9.17 -0.54 8.08
C THR A 47 8.96 -1.45 6.89
N VAL A 48 7.80 -1.29 6.27
CA VAL A 48 7.47 -1.88 4.98
C VAL A 48 7.20 -0.75 4.00
N HIS A 49 7.78 -0.83 2.83
CA HIS A 49 7.55 0.10 1.75
C HIS A 49 7.04 -0.66 0.52
N LEU A 50 5.92 -0.23 -0.02
CA LEU A 50 5.25 -0.86 -1.15
C LEU A 50 5.14 0.16 -2.28
N VAL A 51 5.44 -0.28 -3.49
CA VAL A 51 5.37 0.55 -4.70
C VAL A 51 4.57 -0.19 -5.77
N GLN A 52 3.48 0.42 -6.21
CA GLN A 52 2.70 -0.10 -7.34
C GLN A 52 3.54 -0.08 -8.61
N LEU A 53 3.61 -1.21 -9.31
CA LEU A 53 4.31 -1.29 -10.58
C LEU A 53 3.41 -0.84 -11.75
N PRO A 54 3.98 -0.18 -12.78
CA PRO A 54 3.18 0.34 -13.89
C PRO A 54 2.39 -0.70 -14.68
N GLN A 55 2.90 -1.93 -14.74
CA GLN A 55 2.28 -3.05 -15.48
C GLN A 55 1.45 -3.99 -14.60
N GLY A 56 1.19 -3.61 -13.36
CA GLY A 56 0.53 -4.42 -12.33
C GLY A 56 1.51 -5.08 -11.38
N GLY A 57 1.00 -5.46 -10.20
CA GLY A 57 1.80 -5.98 -9.11
C GLY A 57 2.46 -4.89 -8.26
N THR A 58 3.08 -5.31 -7.18
CA THR A 58 3.65 -4.43 -6.16
C THR A 58 5.06 -4.85 -5.80
N GLN A 59 6.00 -3.91 -5.88
CA GLN A 59 7.34 -4.09 -5.30
C GLN A 59 7.25 -3.83 -3.80
N ILE A 60 7.69 -4.79 -3.00
CA ILE A 60 7.67 -4.72 -1.53
C ILE A 60 9.09 -4.75 -0.98
N PHE A 61 9.39 -3.82 -0.07
CA PHE A 61 10.63 -3.76 0.68
C PHE A 61 10.32 -3.90 2.17
N VAL A 62 11.02 -4.80 2.85
CA VAL A 62 10.88 -5.03 4.29
C VAL A 62 12.21 -4.79 4.97
N LEU A 63 12.24 -3.85 5.91
CA LEU A 63 13.37 -3.62 6.78
C LEU A 63 12.95 -3.93 8.22
N ALA A 64 13.49 -4.99 8.79
CA ALA A 64 13.19 -5.43 10.14
C ALA A 64 14.39 -5.23 11.07
N ARG A 65 14.09 -4.84 12.31
CA ARG A 65 15.06 -4.63 13.40
C ARG A 65 14.64 -5.42 14.62
N GLY A 66 15.53 -5.59 15.59
CA GLY A 66 15.24 -6.38 16.78
C GLY A 66 15.18 -7.87 16.52
N LEU A 67 15.75 -8.32 15.41
CA LEU A 67 15.87 -9.72 15.05
C LEU A 67 17.01 -10.38 15.83
N MET A 68 16.92 -11.70 16.02
CA MET A 68 18.05 -12.47 16.55
C MET A 68 19.18 -12.56 15.52
N PRO A 69 20.38 -12.07 15.82
CA PRO A 69 21.53 -12.19 14.91
C PRO A 69 21.76 -13.63 14.45
N GLY A 70 21.99 -13.80 13.15
CA GLY A 70 22.24 -15.10 12.53
C GLY A 70 21.03 -16.00 12.34
N LYS A 71 19.85 -15.60 12.82
CA LYS A 71 18.60 -16.34 12.59
C LYS A 71 17.97 -15.97 11.26
N ARG A 72 17.19 -16.90 10.73
CA ARG A 72 16.52 -16.79 9.43
C ARG A 72 15.06 -16.41 9.61
N TYR A 73 14.59 -15.55 8.74
CA TYR A 73 13.24 -15.01 8.72
C TYR A 73 12.64 -15.07 7.32
N VAL A 74 11.32 -14.97 7.26
CA VAL A 74 10.54 -14.80 6.02
C VAL A 74 9.55 -13.68 6.22
N SER A 75 9.21 -13.01 5.14
CA SER A 75 8.13 -12.03 5.10
C SER A 75 7.10 -12.44 4.07
N LEU A 76 5.83 -12.32 4.43
CA LEU A 76 4.71 -12.63 3.58
C LEU A 76 3.76 -11.43 3.50
N TYR A 77 3.02 -11.33 2.40
CA TYR A 77 1.85 -10.46 2.30
C TYR A 77 0.57 -11.28 2.33
N TYR A 78 -0.54 -10.64 2.68
CA TYR A 78 -1.81 -11.33 3.00
C TYR A 78 -3.00 -10.66 2.34
N ASP A 79 -4.15 -11.36 2.35
CA ASP A 79 -5.47 -10.83 2.00
C ASP A 79 -6.22 -10.30 3.23
N ASN A 80 -5.66 -10.42 4.43
CA ASN A 80 -6.20 -9.90 5.69
C ASN A 80 -5.28 -8.81 6.27
N ASP A 81 -5.82 -7.96 7.15
CA ASP A 81 -5.15 -6.78 7.70
C ASP A 81 -4.39 -7.02 9.01
N HIS A 82 -4.30 -8.26 9.48
CA HIS A 82 -3.70 -8.62 10.77
C HIS A 82 -2.68 -9.75 10.68
N CYS A 83 -2.15 -10.02 9.49
CA CYS A 83 -1.11 -11.02 9.23
C CYS A 83 -1.49 -12.44 9.73
N ALA A 84 -2.78 -12.78 9.71
CA ALA A 84 -3.20 -14.15 10.01
C ALA A 84 -2.77 -15.08 8.89
N LEU A 85 -2.12 -16.18 9.26
CA LEU A 85 -1.66 -17.15 8.28
C LEU A 85 -2.86 -17.77 7.55
N GLU A 86 -2.82 -17.71 6.24
CA GLU A 86 -3.79 -18.25 5.30
C GLU A 86 -3.08 -19.21 4.35
N PRO A 87 -3.78 -20.00 3.52
CA PRO A 87 -3.12 -20.79 2.49
C PRO A 87 -2.22 -19.91 1.63
N TYR A 88 -0.96 -20.27 1.53
CA TYR A 88 0.05 -19.49 0.81
C TYR A 88 0.88 -20.39 -0.11
N SER A 89 1.48 -19.76 -1.12
CA SER A 89 2.47 -20.38 -2.00
C SER A 89 3.81 -19.66 -1.88
N ALA A 90 4.80 -20.13 -2.62
CA ALA A 90 6.10 -19.47 -2.68
C ALA A 90 6.02 -18.02 -3.23
N GLU A 91 4.96 -17.73 -4.00
CA GLU A 91 4.71 -16.40 -4.58
C GLU A 91 4.31 -15.36 -3.52
N ASP A 92 3.71 -15.81 -2.41
CA ASP A 92 3.32 -14.95 -1.29
C ASP A 92 4.49 -14.60 -0.36
N VAL A 93 5.65 -15.23 -0.57
CA VAL A 93 6.88 -14.99 0.18
C VAL A 93 7.69 -13.89 -0.51
N ILE A 94 7.93 -12.81 0.21
CA ILE A 94 8.64 -11.64 -0.30
C ILE A 94 10.14 -11.89 -0.31
N GLY A 95 10.72 -12.08 -1.50
CA GLY A 95 12.16 -12.18 -1.71
C GLY A 95 12.85 -13.41 -1.11
N GLY A 96 12.08 -14.40 -0.64
CA GLY A 96 12.60 -15.60 -0.02
C GLY A 96 13.05 -15.41 1.43
N THR A 97 13.88 -16.35 1.91
CA THR A 97 14.41 -16.31 3.28
C THR A 97 15.57 -15.33 3.40
N TYR A 98 15.62 -14.58 4.50
CA TYR A 98 16.72 -13.68 4.80
C TYR A 98 17.27 -13.93 6.21
N THR A 99 18.54 -13.58 6.42
CA THR A 99 19.26 -13.80 7.67
C THR A 99 19.52 -12.46 8.36
N ALA A 100 19.22 -12.38 9.67
CA ALA A 100 19.54 -11.21 10.46
C ALA A 100 21.07 -11.04 10.59
N ASN A 101 21.54 -9.82 10.38
CA ASN A 101 22.93 -9.47 10.55
C ASN A 101 23.33 -9.42 12.05
N PRO A 102 24.63 -9.22 12.39
CA PRO A 102 25.05 -9.14 13.78
C PRO A 102 24.40 -8.03 14.61
N SER A 103 23.83 -7.00 13.96
CA SER A 103 23.09 -5.91 14.63
C SER A 103 21.60 -6.20 14.78
N GLY A 104 21.12 -7.39 14.41
CA GLY A 104 19.70 -7.75 14.46
C GLY A 104 18.84 -7.09 13.38
N ILE A 105 19.46 -6.73 12.25
CA ILE A 105 18.77 -6.13 11.11
C ILE A 105 18.63 -7.16 10.00
N GLY A 106 17.44 -7.26 9.44
CA GLY A 106 17.14 -8.06 8.26
C GLY A 106 16.44 -7.24 7.19
N PHE A 107 16.73 -7.57 5.94
CA PHE A 107 16.16 -6.90 4.79
C PHE A 107 15.76 -7.94 3.74
N THR A 108 14.60 -7.74 3.14
CA THR A 108 14.19 -8.48 1.95
C THR A 108 13.38 -7.56 1.02
N SER A 109 13.35 -7.94 -0.24
CA SER A 109 12.48 -7.30 -1.23
C SER A 109 12.02 -8.32 -2.26
N GLY A 110 10.84 -8.08 -2.82
CA GLY A 110 10.28 -8.94 -3.85
C GLY A 110 9.09 -8.28 -4.52
N VAL A 111 8.63 -8.90 -5.59
CA VAL A 111 7.45 -8.45 -6.33
C VAL A 111 6.29 -9.38 -6.00
N ALA A 112 5.17 -8.78 -5.56
CA ALA A 112 3.88 -9.46 -5.44
C ALA A 112 3.11 -9.32 -6.75
N ASP A 113 2.35 -10.34 -7.11
CA ASP A 113 1.45 -10.27 -8.29
C ASP A 113 0.22 -9.39 -8.02
N ASP A 114 -0.13 -9.22 -6.75
CA ASP A 114 -1.25 -8.38 -6.31
C ASP A 114 -0.91 -6.90 -6.42
N ASP A 115 -1.89 -6.09 -6.78
CA ASP A 115 -1.78 -4.64 -6.79
C ASP A 115 -1.76 -4.07 -5.36
N LEU A 116 -1.26 -2.86 -5.20
CA LEU A 116 -1.05 -2.23 -3.89
C LEU A 116 -2.31 -2.19 -3.03
N ASP A 117 -3.46 -1.93 -3.62
CA ASP A 117 -4.75 -1.86 -2.94
C ASP A 117 -5.33 -3.23 -2.55
N GLU A 118 -4.70 -4.31 -2.99
CA GLU A 118 -5.06 -5.70 -2.66
C GLU A 118 -4.19 -6.28 -1.53
N ILE A 119 -3.22 -5.51 -1.01
CA ILE A 119 -2.28 -5.97 0.03
C ILE A 119 -2.57 -5.25 1.35
N PRO A 120 -3.45 -5.79 2.21
CA PRO A 120 -3.80 -5.14 3.47
C PRO A 120 -2.79 -5.31 4.61
N SER A 121 -1.85 -6.27 4.51
CA SER A 121 -0.79 -6.42 5.52
C SER A 121 0.43 -7.17 5.02
N VAL A 122 1.55 -6.93 5.72
CA VAL A 122 2.85 -7.60 5.51
C VAL A 122 3.43 -8.02 6.85
N SER A 123 4.01 -9.21 6.92
CA SER A 123 4.56 -9.77 8.16
C SER A 123 6.05 -10.02 8.11
N VAL A 124 6.62 -10.16 9.31
CA VAL A 124 7.89 -10.84 9.57
C VAL A 124 7.62 -12.07 10.42
N ARG A 125 8.08 -13.24 9.96
CA ARG A 125 7.96 -14.52 10.64
C ARG A 125 9.31 -15.21 10.78
N LYS A 126 9.47 -16.06 11.80
CA LYS A 126 10.63 -16.96 11.86
C LYS A 126 10.56 -17.95 10.70
N ALA A 127 11.67 -18.16 10.00
CA ALA A 127 11.76 -19.25 9.04
C ALA A 127 11.65 -20.60 9.76
N GLY A 128 11.01 -21.55 9.11
CA GLY A 128 10.79 -22.90 9.65
C GLY A 128 9.54 -23.00 10.53
N SER A 129 9.49 -22.33 11.68
CA SER A 129 8.31 -22.38 12.58
C SER A 129 7.15 -21.53 12.10
N PHE A 130 7.39 -20.54 11.25
CA PHE A 130 6.42 -19.52 10.81
C PHE A 130 5.79 -18.71 11.94
N GLN A 131 6.43 -18.68 13.11
CA GLN A 131 5.95 -17.88 14.23
C GLN A 131 5.99 -16.39 13.87
N LEU A 132 4.83 -15.72 13.99
CA LEU A 132 4.68 -14.30 13.72
C LEU A 132 5.51 -13.47 14.70
N GLN A 133 6.33 -12.57 14.19
CA GLN A 133 7.19 -11.67 14.97
C GLN A 133 6.73 -10.22 14.90
N ALA A 134 6.27 -9.78 13.74
CA ALA A 134 5.76 -8.42 13.53
C ALA A 134 4.76 -8.38 12.39
N CYS A 135 3.85 -7.43 12.45
CA CYS A 135 2.82 -7.18 11.43
C CYS A 135 2.74 -5.70 11.10
N ALA A 136 2.67 -5.41 9.82
CA ALA A 136 2.43 -4.07 9.27
C ALA A 136 1.10 -4.07 8.52
N PRO A 137 0.03 -3.49 9.07
CA PRO A 137 -1.16 -3.14 8.29
C PRO A 137 -0.81 -2.08 7.25
N VAL A 138 -1.31 -2.22 6.02
CA VAL A 138 -1.03 -1.33 4.89
C VAL A 138 -2.25 -0.46 4.56
#